data_7a407dcee47946f4c65b7de9f689239f
#
_entry.id   7a407dcee47946f4c65b7de9f689239f
#
_cell.length_a   1.000
_cell.length_b   1.000
_cell.length_c   1.000
_cell.angle_alpha   90.00
_cell.angle_beta   90.00
_cell.angle_gamma   90.00
#
_symmetry.space_group_name_H-M   'P 1'
#
loop_
_entity.id
_entity.type
_entity.pdbx_description
1 polymer ?
#
loop_
_entity_poly.entity_id
_entity_poly.type
_entity_poly.pdbx_seq_one_letter_code
_entity_poly.pdbx_strand_id
1 'polypeptide(L)'
;MPAKSKTATRCHWAANEWNIPYHDEEWGVPVHDDRALFEFLILEGAQAGLSWDTILRKRARYRDVFANFDPQRVARYGAQKVRELMKDSGIVRNRLKISATVSNARAFLKVQEEFGSFDAYIWQFVGGKPKKNNWTKHRKVPAKTAESDAMSKDLKKRGFRFVGSTICYAFMQAVGMVNDHVTTCFRYNSVS
;
A
#
# COMPACT_ATOMS: atom_id res chain seq x y z
N MET A 1 26.64 12.05 6.48
CA MET A 1 25.24 12.20 6.00
C MET A 1 25.22 13.35 5.01
N PRO A 2 24.81 13.17 3.74
CA PRO A 2 24.72 14.29 2.82
C PRO A 2 23.61 15.23 3.27
N ALA A 3 23.89 16.53 3.30
CA ALA A 3 22.94 17.58 3.65
C ALA A 3 21.70 17.50 2.74
N LYS A 4 20.52 17.26 3.32
CA LYS A 4 19.25 17.27 2.58
C LYS A 4 19.05 18.66 1.98
N SER A 5 19.17 18.78 0.67
CA SER A 5 18.93 20.02 -0.07
C SER A 5 17.52 20.53 0.24
N LYS A 6 17.39 21.70 0.84
CA LYS A 6 16.13 22.39 1.13
C LYS A 6 15.35 22.83 -0.12
N THR A 7 15.83 22.51 -1.32
CA THR A 7 15.33 23.02 -2.60
C THR A 7 14.73 21.95 -3.52
N ALA A 8 14.63 20.68 -3.10
CA ALA A 8 14.06 19.62 -3.93
C ALA A 8 12.54 19.83 -4.14
N THR A 9 12.10 19.98 -5.39
CA THR A 9 10.68 20.05 -5.73
C THR A 9 10.04 18.67 -5.52
N ARG A 10 9.04 18.59 -4.66
CA ARG A 10 8.27 17.38 -4.32
C ARG A 10 6.86 17.45 -4.90
N CYS A 11 6.19 16.31 -4.93
CA CYS A 11 4.75 16.29 -5.10
C CYS A 11 4.09 17.08 -3.95
N HIS A 12 3.06 17.88 -4.23
CA HIS A 12 2.50 18.86 -3.27
C HIS A 12 1.97 18.25 -1.97
N TRP A 13 1.57 16.98 -1.99
CA TRP A 13 1.09 16.28 -0.80
C TRP A 13 2.21 15.90 0.19
N ALA A 14 3.46 15.87 -0.26
CA ALA A 14 4.63 15.61 0.59
C ALA A 14 5.05 16.90 1.32
N ALA A 15 4.22 17.34 2.27
CA ALA A 15 4.34 18.65 2.89
C ALA A 15 4.62 18.63 4.41
N ASN A 16 4.65 17.46 5.05
CA ASN A 16 4.86 17.35 6.49
C ASN A 16 5.92 16.32 6.85
N GLU A 17 6.27 16.24 8.12
CA GLU A 17 7.30 15.36 8.67
C GLU A 17 7.08 13.86 8.41
N TRP A 18 5.84 13.42 8.20
CA TRP A 18 5.47 12.03 7.93
C TRP A 18 5.49 11.71 6.43
N ASN A 19 4.93 12.62 5.64
CA ASN A 19 4.80 12.41 4.20
C ASN A 19 6.12 12.65 3.43
N ILE A 20 6.99 13.55 3.91
CA ILE A 20 8.26 13.84 3.22
C ILE A 20 9.17 12.61 3.15
N PRO A 21 9.50 11.91 4.26
CA PRO A 21 10.34 10.71 4.17
C PRO A 21 9.71 9.61 3.31
N TYR A 22 8.40 9.38 3.48
CA TYR A 22 7.67 8.39 2.70
C TYR A 22 7.72 8.67 1.19
N HIS A 23 7.48 9.93 0.78
CA HIS A 23 7.59 10.36 -0.61
C HIS A 23 9.01 10.23 -1.15
N ASP A 24 10.01 10.61 -0.37
CA ASP A 24 11.39 10.70 -0.82
C ASP A 24 12.06 9.32 -0.90
N GLU A 25 11.61 8.35 -0.10
CA GLU A 25 12.32 7.08 0.09
C GLU A 25 11.51 5.86 -0.37
N GLU A 26 10.17 5.90 -0.28
CA GLU A 26 9.33 4.71 -0.47
C GLU A 26 8.35 4.84 -1.64
N TRP A 27 7.55 5.90 -1.70
CA TRP A 27 6.46 6.02 -2.66
C TRP A 27 6.93 5.99 -4.12
N GLY A 28 6.36 5.10 -4.91
CA GLY A 28 6.73 4.91 -6.31
C GLY A 28 7.97 4.04 -6.54
N VAL A 29 8.62 3.56 -5.47
CA VAL A 29 9.75 2.62 -5.59
C VAL A 29 9.20 1.21 -5.81
N PRO A 30 9.67 0.46 -6.85
CA PRO A 30 9.22 -0.91 -7.08
C PRO A 30 9.48 -1.83 -5.89
N VAL A 31 8.43 -2.49 -5.41
CA VAL A 31 8.47 -3.43 -4.28
C VAL A 31 8.16 -4.83 -4.79
N HIS A 32 9.08 -5.78 -4.51
CA HIS A 32 8.99 -7.19 -4.91
C HIS A 32 9.05 -8.15 -3.71
N ASP A 33 9.18 -7.63 -2.49
CA ASP A 33 9.10 -8.44 -1.27
C ASP A 33 7.65 -8.68 -0.87
N ASP A 34 7.24 -9.93 -0.78
CA ASP A 34 5.86 -10.32 -0.50
C ASP A 34 5.36 -9.78 0.86
N ARG A 35 6.21 -9.67 1.86
CA ARG A 35 5.83 -9.13 3.16
C ARG A 35 5.58 -7.62 3.08
N ALA A 36 6.43 -6.90 2.39
CA ALA A 36 6.24 -5.47 2.14
C ALA A 36 4.98 -5.23 1.28
N LEU A 37 4.74 -6.04 0.25
CA LEU A 37 3.51 -5.99 -0.54
C LEU A 37 2.27 -6.23 0.33
N PHE A 38 2.32 -7.19 1.26
CA PHE A 38 1.22 -7.43 2.20
C PHE A 38 1.03 -6.25 3.15
N GLU A 39 2.12 -5.68 3.70
CA GLU A 39 2.06 -4.46 4.53
C GLU A 39 1.32 -3.33 3.80
N PHE A 40 1.74 -2.97 2.59
CA PHE A 40 1.11 -1.90 1.83
C PHE A 40 -0.35 -2.19 1.51
N LEU A 41 -0.69 -3.42 1.11
CA LEU A 41 -2.07 -3.80 0.82
C LEU A 41 -2.98 -3.60 2.04
N ILE A 42 -2.52 -3.96 3.23
CA ILE A 42 -3.27 -3.79 4.47
C ILE A 42 -3.36 -2.32 4.88
N LEU A 43 -2.28 -1.57 4.76
CA LEU A 43 -2.25 -0.15 5.14
C LEU A 43 -3.14 0.71 4.22
N GLU A 44 -3.15 0.45 2.92
CA GLU A 44 -4.05 1.11 1.97
C GLU A 44 -5.53 0.78 2.24
N GLY A 45 -5.82 -0.47 2.57
CA GLY A 45 -7.15 -0.86 3.03
C GLY A 45 -7.55 -0.19 4.35
N ALA A 46 -6.60 -0.02 5.28
CA ALA A 46 -6.81 0.67 6.54
C ALA A 46 -7.04 2.18 6.35
N GLN A 47 -6.46 2.78 5.33
CA GLN A 47 -6.63 4.20 4.99
C GLN A 47 -8.07 4.53 4.55
N ALA A 48 -8.85 3.61 4.02
CA ALA A 48 -10.17 3.90 3.48
C ALA A 48 -11.00 4.82 4.40
N GLY A 49 -11.34 6.03 3.90
CA GLY A 49 -12.03 7.08 4.66
C GLY A 49 -11.17 7.87 5.65
N LEU A 50 -9.85 7.73 5.60
CA LEU A 50 -8.88 8.44 6.45
C LEU A 50 -7.79 9.10 5.58
N SER A 51 -6.95 9.93 6.19
CA SER A 51 -5.75 10.44 5.52
C SER A 51 -4.58 9.45 5.58
N TRP A 52 -3.71 9.48 4.57
CA TRP A 52 -2.49 8.68 4.58
C TRP A 52 -1.56 9.06 5.75
N ASP A 53 -1.51 10.33 6.10
CA ASP A 53 -0.81 10.83 7.28
C ASP A 53 -1.22 10.10 8.57
N THR A 54 -2.52 9.85 8.73
CA THR A 54 -3.02 9.05 9.87
C THR A 54 -2.45 7.64 9.87
N ILE A 55 -2.30 7.03 8.71
CA ILE A 55 -1.75 5.68 8.56
C ILE A 55 -0.25 5.67 8.83
N LEU A 56 0.51 6.61 8.27
CA LEU A 56 1.96 6.72 8.51
C LEU A 56 2.29 6.86 10.00
N ARG A 57 1.56 7.71 10.73
CA ARG A 57 1.72 7.87 12.19
C ARG A 57 1.47 6.58 12.97
N LYS A 58 0.64 5.70 12.45
CA LYS A 58 0.25 4.43 13.10
C LYS A 58 1.04 3.22 12.58
N ARG A 59 1.82 3.39 11.51
CA ARG A 59 2.47 2.30 10.78
C ARG A 59 3.37 1.43 11.67
N ALA A 60 4.17 2.04 12.53
CA ALA A 60 5.02 1.31 13.47
C ALA A 60 4.17 0.40 14.38
N ARG A 61 3.07 0.93 14.93
CA ARG A 61 2.18 0.13 15.76
C ARG A 61 1.46 -0.98 15.00
N TYR A 62 1.09 -0.73 13.73
CA TYR A 62 0.58 -1.79 12.87
C TYR A 62 1.59 -2.93 12.70
N ARG A 63 2.87 -2.64 12.47
CA ARG A 63 3.94 -3.65 12.40
C ARG A 63 4.01 -4.47 13.68
N ASP A 64 4.01 -3.83 14.84
CA ASP A 64 4.07 -4.52 16.14
C ASP A 64 2.90 -5.50 16.31
N VAL A 65 1.67 -5.04 16.12
CA VAL A 65 0.47 -5.81 16.47
C VAL A 65 0.06 -6.83 15.41
N PHE A 66 0.51 -6.64 14.16
CA PHE A 66 0.30 -7.58 13.06
C PHE A 66 1.56 -8.40 12.70
N ALA A 67 2.43 -8.67 13.71
CA ALA A 67 3.58 -9.55 13.59
C ALA A 67 4.51 -9.19 12.42
N ASN A 68 4.84 -7.90 12.25
CA ASN A 68 5.58 -7.35 11.11
C ASN A 68 4.99 -7.75 9.75
N PHE A 69 3.67 -7.80 9.67
CA PHE A 69 2.93 -8.20 8.48
C PHE A 69 3.35 -9.58 7.92
N ASP A 70 3.70 -10.50 8.81
CA ASP A 70 3.87 -11.90 8.45
C ASP A 70 2.50 -12.53 8.15
N PRO A 71 2.18 -12.86 6.89
CA PRO A 71 0.84 -13.32 6.52
C PRO A 71 0.50 -14.67 7.16
N GLN A 72 1.48 -15.54 7.40
CA GLN A 72 1.26 -16.83 8.06
C GLN A 72 0.81 -16.66 9.52
N ARG A 73 1.44 -15.72 10.23
CA ARG A 73 1.09 -15.40 11.62
C ARG A 73 -0.26 -14.68 11.69
N VAL A 74 -0.48 -13.68 10.85
CA VAL A 74 -1.72 -12.89 10.81
C VAL A 74 -2.92 -13.76 10.44
N ALA A 75 -2.79 -14.70 9.50
CA ALA A 75 -3.86 -15.61 9.10
C ALA A 75 -4.41 -16.47 10.25
N ARG A 76 -3.61 -16.68 11.30
CA ARG A 76 -3.98 -17.47 12.51
C ARG A 76 -4.70 -16.66 13.58
N TYR A 77 -4.83 -15.35 13.42
CA TYR A 77 -5.51 -14.51 14.40
C TYR A 77 -6.99 -14.91 14.52
N GLY A 78 -7.40 -15.21 15.75
CA GLY A 78 -8.77 -15.56 16.08
C GLY A 78 -9.58 -14.37 16.60
N ALA A 79 -10.83 -14.63 16.95
CA ALA A 79 -11.76 -13.62 17.45
C ALA A 79 -11.26 -12.90 18.72
N GLN A 80 -10.51 -13.60 19.59
CA GLN A 80 -9.91 -12.99 20.78
C GLN A 80 -8.90 -11.92 20.38
N LYS A 81 -7.96 -12.24 19.47
CA LYS A 81 -6.97 -11.27 18.99
C LYS A 81 -7.62 -10.05 18.33
N VAL A 82 -8.67 -10.26 17.53
CA VAL A 82 -9.45 -9.14 16.95
C VAL A 82 -10.08 -8.25 18.04
N ARG A 83 -10.60 -8.83 19.14
CA ARG A 83 -11.13 -8.04 20.27
C ARG A 83 -10.03 -7.24 20.99
N GLU A 84 -8.84 -7.81 21.16
CA GLU A 84 -7.69 -7.11 21.73
C GLU A 84 -7.26 -5.94 20.83
N LEU A 85 -7.12 -6.14 19.53
CA LEU A 85 -6.77 -5.10 18.57
C LEU A 85 -7.78 -3.96 18.52
N MET A 86 -9.05 -4.21 18.77
CA MET A 86 -10.09 -3.18 18.88
C MET A 86 -9.89 -2.22 20.06
N LYS A 87 -9.10 -2.60 21.06
CA LYS A 87 -8.77 -1.75 22.21
C LYS A 87 -7.51 -0.91 21.97
N ASP A 88 -6.72 -1.20 20.94
CA ASP A 88 -5.45 -0.56 20.66
C ASP A 88 -5.65 0.77 19.91
N SER A 89 -5.41 1.91 20.60
CA SER A 89 -5.51 3.24 20.01
C SER A 89 -4.38 3.57 19.01
N GLY A 90 -3.32 2.78 19.01
CA GLY A 90 -2.20 2.93 18.06
C GLY A 90 -2.54 2.49 16.64
N ILE A 91 -3.67 1.79 16.42
CA ILE A 91 -4.17 1.42 15.11
C ILE A 91 -5.56 2.02 14.85
N VAL A 92 -6.07 1.85 13.63
CA VAL A 92 -7.45 2.22 13.29
C VAL A 92 -8.41 1.21 13.91
N ARG A 93 -9.15 1.63 14.96
CA ARG A 93 -10.10 0.80 15.69
C ARG A 93 -11.40 0.58 14.91
N ASN A 94 -11.29 -0.16 13.82
CA ASN A 94 -12.43 -0.54 12.99
C ASN A 94 -12.46 -2.06 12.84
N ARG A 95 -13.50 -2.70 13.41
CA ARG A 95 -13.62 -4.16 13.44
C ARG A 95 -13.61 -4.79 12.05
N LEU A 96 -14.24 -4.16 11.07
CA LEU A 96 -14.27 -4.68 9.69
C LEU A 96 -12.87 -4.64 9.06
N LYS A 97 -12.09 -3.57 9.26
CA LYS A 97 -10.73 -3.45 8.74
C LYS A 97 -9.80 -4.46 9.42
N ILE A 98 -9.86 -4.60 10.75
CA ILE A 98 -9.05 -5.57 11.50
C ILE A 98 -9.39 -7.01 11.09
N SER A 99 -10.67 -7.35 10.98
CA SER A 99 -11.08 -8.68 10.52
C SER A 99 -10.71 -8.93 9.06
N ALA A 100 -10.77 -7.88 8.22
CA ALA A 100 -10.33 -7.96 6.82
C ALA A 100 -8.83 -8.23 6.71
N THR A 101 -8.00 -7.65 7.58
CA THR A 101 -6.55 -7.96 7.60
C THR A 101 -6.30 -9.46 7.77
N VAL A 102 -7.06 -10.12 8.65
CA VAL A 102 -6.93 -11.57 8.86
C VAL A 102 -7.43 -12.38 7.67
N SER A 103 -8.57 -12.01 7.07
CA SER A 103 -9.08 -12.69 5.87
C SER A 103 -8.19 -12.45 4.66
N ASN A 104 -7.63 -11.26 4.53
CA ASN A 104 -6.67 -10.93 3.46
C ASN A 104 -5.37 -11.73 3.60
N ALA A 105 -4.88 -11.94 4.83
CA ALA A 105 -3.71 -12.80 5.05
C ALA A 105 -3.95 -14.24 4.55
N ARG A 106 -5.14 -14.79 4.80
CA ARG A 106 -5.52 -16.13 4.30
C ARG A 106 -5.64 -16.18 2.79
N ALA A 107 -6.21 -15.13 2.18
CA ALA A 107 -6.31 -15.02 0.73
C ALA A 107 -4.91 -14.84 0.09
N PHE A 108 -4.04 -14.06 0.73
CA PHE A 108 -2.66 -13.84 0.32
C PHE A 108 -1.87 -15.14 0.25
N LEU A 109 -1.95 -15.99 1.27
CA LEU A 109 -1.30 -17.30 1.30
C LEU A 109 -1.78 -18.21 0.17
N LYS A 110 -3.07 -18.21 -0.16
CA LYS A 110 -3.60 -18.95 -1.30
C LYS A 110 -3.06 -18.46 -2.64
N VAL A 111 -2.87 -17.14 -2.77
CA VAL A 111 -2.24 -16.58 -3.97
C VAL A 111 -0.78 -17.00 -4.07
N GLN A 112 -0.03 -16.98 -2.96
CA GLN A 112 1.35 -17.48 -2.95
C GLN A 112 1.43 -18.96 -3.33
N GLU A 113 0.50 -19.79 -2.85
CA GLU A 113 0.42 -21.21 -3.20
C GLU A 113 0.12 -21.42 -4.70
N GLU A 114 -0.77 -20.60 -5.29
CA GLU A 114 -1.18 -20.71 -6.71
C GLU A 114 -0.12 -20.16 -7.69
N PHE A 115 0.54 -19.04 -7.35
CA PHE A 115 1.43 -18.30 -8.25
C PHE A 115 2.91 -18.39 -7.88
N GLY A 116 3.26 -19.07 -6.78
CA GLY A 116 4.62 -19.13 -6.23
C GLY A 116 4.98 -17.94 -5.34
N SER A 117 4.46 -16.74 -5.61
CA SER A 117 4.58 -15.56 -4.77
C SER A 117 3.42 -14.58 -5.02
N PHE A 118 3.19 -13.69 -4.07
CA PHE A 118 2.24 -12.59 -4.30
C PHE A 118 2.81 -11.58 -5.30
N ASP A 119 4.11 -11.38 -5.31
CA ASP A 119 4.83 -10.57 -6.30
C ASP A 119 4.53 -11.03 -7.73
N ALA A 120 4.74 -12.31 -8.04
CA ALA A 120 4.48 -12.88 -9.35
C ALA A 120 3.01 -12.68 -9.80
N TYR A 121 2.08 -12.73 -8.87
CA TYR A 121 0.66 -12.49 -9.14
C TYR A 121 0.34 -11.00 -9.36
N ILE A 122 0.78 -10.11 -8.45
CA ILE A 122 0.28 -8.74 -8.44
C ILE A 122 0.87 -7.90 -9.58
N TRP A 123 2.13 -8.13 -9.94
CA TRP A 123 2.80 -7.41 -11.00
C TRP A 123 2.27 -7.73 -12.42
N GLN A 124 1.52 -8.81 -12.61
CA GLN A 124 0.87 -9.12 -13.89
C GLN A 124 -0.10 -8.03 -14.36
N PHE A 125 -0.73 -7.30 -13.43
CA PHE A 125 -1.68 -6.23 -13.77
C PHE A 125 -1.05 -5.03 -14.48
N VAL A 126 0.28 -4.91 -14.45
CA VAL A 126 1.05 -3.90 -15.19
C VAL A 126 2.07 -4.50 -16.17
N GLY A 127 1.92 -5.80 -16.50
CA GLY A 127 2.82 -6.49 -17.44
C GLY A 127 4.23 -6.72 -16.87
N GLY A 128 4.37 -6.84 -15.55
CA GLY A 128 5.62 -7.15 -14.86
C GLY A 128 6.63 -6.00 -14.79
N LYS A 129 6.25 -4.78 -15.17
CA LYS A 129 7.15 -3.61 -15.21
C LYS A 129 6.43 -2.36 -14.70
N PRO A 130 7.15 -1.43 -14.02
CA PRO A 130 6.60 -0.14 -13.66
C PRO A 130 6.05 0.63 -14.86
N LYS A 131 4.87 1.21 -14.71
CA LYS A 131 4.27 2.10 -15.70
C LYS A 131 4.59 3.55 -15.35
N LYS A 132 5.44 4.20 -16.13
CA LYS A 132 5.78 5.60 -15.94
C LYS A 132 4.72 6.50 -16.57
N ASN A 133 4.01 7.26 -15.75
CA ASN A 133 3.03 8.25 -16.20
C ASN A 133 3.72 9.62 -16.40
N ASN A 134 3.03 10.56 -17.06
CA ASN A 134 3.59 11.87 -17.41
C ASN A 134 2.70 13.01 -16.90
N TRP A 135 2.44 13.00 -15.58
CA TRP A 135 1.57 13.99 -14.95
C TRP A 135 2.30 15.31 -14.72
N THR A 136 1.82 16.38 -15.32
CA THR A 136 2.36 17.74 -15.11
C THR A 136 1.80 18.41 -13.84
N LYS A 137 0.67 17.91 -13.31
CA LYS A 137 0.01 18.41 -12.10
C LYS A 137 -0.69 17.26 -11.41
N HIS A 138 -0.64 17.20 -10.08
CA HIS A 138 -1.25 16.14 -9.28
C HIS A 138 -2.77 15.98 -9.52
N ARG A 139 -3.50 17.08 -9.75
CA ARG A 139 -4.94 17.03 -10.06
C ARG A 139 -5.30 16.25 -11.34
N LYS A 140 -4.30 15.91 -12.16
CA LYS A 140 -4.49 15.09 -13.36
C LYS A 140 -4.31 13.60 -13.09
N VAL A 141 -3.75 13.23 -11.95
CA VAL A 141 -3.62 11.84 -11.52
C VAL A 141 -5.02 11.27 -11.30
N PRO A 142 -5.40 10.18 -11.98
CA PRO A 142 -6.73 9.61 -11.84
C PRO A 142 -6.89 8.95 -10.46
N ALA A 143 -8.13 8.84 -9.99
CA ALA A 143 -8.42 8.09 -8.77
C ALA A 143 -8.36 6.56 -8.98
N LYS A 144 -8.43 6.09 -10.24
CA LYS A 144 -8.39 4.69 -10.63
C LYS A 144 -8.09 4.56 -12.13
N THR A 145 -7.66 3.38 -12.55
CA THR A 145 -7.37 3.04 -13.96
C THR A 145 -7.98 1.69 -14.32
N ALA A 146 -7.90 1.29 -15.59
CA ALA A 146 -8.36 -0.02 -16.04
C ALA A 146 -7.60 -1.16 -15.34
N GLU A 147 -6.30 -0.97 -15.10
CA GLU A 147 -5.45 -1.93 -14.38
C GLU A 147 -5.91 -2.08 -12.92
N SER A 148 -6.18 -0.97 -12.23
CA SER A 148 -6.68 -1.01 -10.85
C SER A 148 -8.11 -1.56 -10.76
N ASP A 149 -8.95 -1.34 -11.78
CA ASP A 149 -10.29 -1.96 -11.87
C ASP A 149 -10.16 -3.48 -12.02
N ALA A 150 -9.27 -3.97 -12.91
CA ALA A 150 -8.99 -5.39 -13.09
C ALA A 150 -8.42 -6.03 -11.82
N MET A 151 -7.42 -5.41 -11.20
CA MET A 151 -6.83 -5.84 -9.94
C MET A 151 -7.89 -5.93 -8.83
N SER A 152 -8.70 -4.90 -8.65
CA SER A 152 -9.78 -4.87 -7.66
C SER A 152 -10.78 -6.01 -7.87
N LYS A 153 -11.17 -6.25 -9.12
CA LYS A 153 -12.11 -7.32 -9.49
C LYS A 153 -11.55 -8.70 -9.14
N ASP A 154 -10.30 -8.97 -9.49
CA ASP A 154 -9.69 -10.29 -9.24
C ASP A 154 -9.40 -10.50 -7.75
N LEU A 155 -8.84 -9.50 -7.05
CA LEU A 155 -8.61 -9.58 -5.61
C LEU A 155 -9.92 -9.87 -4.84
N LYS A 156 -11.03 -9.20 -5.20
CA LYS A 156 -12.34 -9.47 -4.59
C LYS A 156 -12.82 -10.90 -4.84
N LYS A 157 -12.66 -11.40 -6.07
CA LYS A 157 -12.99 -12.78 -6.43
C LYS A 157 -12.19 -13.80 -5.59
N ARG A 158 -10.95 -13.47 -5.26
CA ARG A 158 -10.06 -14.28 -4.39
C ARG A 158 -10.34 -14.12 -2.90
N GLY A 159 -11.34 -13.30 -2.52
CA GLY A 159 -11.79 -13.12 -1.14
C GLY A 159 -11.10 -12.00 -0.36
N PHE A 160 -10.28 -11.18 -1.01
CA PHE A 160 -9.74 -9.97 -0.40
C PHE A 160 -10.83 -8.94 -0.13
N ARG A 161 -10.65 -8.19 0.94
CA ARG A 161 -11.54 -7.10 1.38
C ARG A 161 -10.78 -5.79 1.46
N PHE A 162 -11.50 -4.67 1.38
CA PHE A 162 -10.92 -3.32 1.32
C PHE A 162 -9.93 -3.16 0.17
N VAL A 163 -10.27 -3.73 -0.97
CA VAL A 163 -9.51 -3.69 -2.23
C VAL A 163 -10.36 -3.09 -3.35
N GLY A 164 -11.05 -1.97 -3.07
CA GLY A 164 -11.74 -1.19 -4.10
C GLY A 164 -10.74 -0.62 -5.12
N SER A 165 -11.22 -0.27 -6.32
CA SER A 165 -10.33 0.17 -7.41
C SER A 165 -9.46 1.37 -7.05
N THR A 166 -10.00 2.34 -6.31
CA THR A 166 -9.23 3.50 -5.80
C THR A 166 -8.15 3.05 -4.81
N ILE A 167 -8.46 2.10 -3.93
CA ILE A 167 -7.48 1.54 -2.98
C ILE A 167 -6.41 0.75 -3.73
N CYS A 168 -6.80 -0.04 -4.74
CA CYS A 168 -5.85 -0.75 -5.60
C CYS A 168 -4.93 0.23 -6.34
N TYR A 169 -5.46 1.36 -6.82
CA TYR A 169 -4.62 2.35 -7.50
C TYR A 169 -3.63 3.01 -6.54
N ALA A 170 -4.07 3.36 -5.32
CA ALA A 170 -3.18 3.87 -4.27
C ALA A 170 -2.09 2.84 -3.91
N PHE A 171 -2.44 1.56 -3.80
CA PHE A 171 -1.49 0.47 -3.63
C PHE A 171 -0.48 0.40 -4.81
N MET A 172 -0.94 0.49 -6.06
CA MET A 172 -0.06 0.51 -7.24
C MET A 172 0.94 1.67 -7.20
N GLN A 173 0.50 2.84 -6.75
CA GLN A 173 1.37 4.01 -6.54
C GLN A 173 2.37 3.76 -5.42
N ALA A 174 1.92 3.25 -4.28
CA ALA A 174 2.75 3.01 -3.10
C ALA A 174 3.89 2.03 -3.38
N VAL A 175 3.60 0.93 -4.10
CA VAL A 175 4.57 -0.14 -4.39
C VAL A 175 5.28 0.01 -5.74
N GLY A 176 5.19 1.17 -6.38
CA GLY A 176 5.93 1.48 -7.59
C GLY A 176 5.48 0.76 -8.86
N MET A 177 4.30 0.12 -8.87
CA MET A 177 3.70 -0.42 -10.09
C MET A 177 3.37 0.69 -11.10
N VAL A 178 3.10 1.89 -10.60
CA VAL A 178 2.97 3.12 -11.38
C VAL A 178 3.83 4.22 -10.78
N ASN A 179 4.55 4.94 -11.62
CA ASN A 179 5.25 6.15 -11.22
C ASN A 179 4.35 7.36 -11.49
N ASP A 180 3.75 7.89 -10.43
CA ASP A 180 2.87 9.04 -10.47
C ASP A 180 3.47 10.31 -9.84
N HIS A 181 4.79 10.33 -9.64
CA HIS A 181 5.46 11.59 -9.38
C HIS A 181 5.19 12.56 -10.52
N VAL A 182 4.85 13.81 -10.20
CA VAL A 182 4.70 14.83 -11.24
C VAL A 182 6.05 15.11 -11.92
N THR A 183 6.03 15.48 -13.19
CA THR A 183 7.23 15.65 -14.02
C THR A 183 8.27 16.64 -13.46
N THR A 184 7.82 17.56 -12.61
CA THR A 184 8.70 18.53 -11.91
C THR A 184 9.26 18.00 -10.60
N CYS A 185 8.79 16.84 -10.11
CA CYS A 185 9.29 16.23 -8.89
C CYS A 185 10.67 15.62 -9.10
N PHE A 186 11.57 15.81 -8.13
CA PHE A 186 12.93 15.24 -8.22
C PHE A 186 12.94 13.71 -8.28
N ARG A 187 11.91 13.05 -7.79
CA ARG A 187 11.75 11.58 -7.83
C ARG A 187 11.31 11.06 -9.19
N TYR A 188 10.72 11.90 -10.04
CA TYR A 188 10.13 11.46 -11.31
C TYR A 188 11.04 10.62 -12.19
N ASN A 189 12.33 10.97 -12.28
CA ASN A 189 13.32 10.25 -13.07
C ASN A 189 14.17 9.25 -12.26
N SER A 190 14.00 9.19 -10.95
CA SER A 190 14.81 8.35 -10.07
C SER A 190 14.09 7.06 -9.62
N VAL A 191 12.79 6.96 -9.87
CA VAL A 191 11.98 5.77 -9.60
C VAL A 191 11.38 5.26 -10.91
N SER A 192 11.80 4.12 -11.38
CA SER A 192 11.28 3.30 -12.51
C SER A 192 12.36 2.44 -13.11
#